data_1765f596d9f9c99bd38d06e4c3a7b27a
#
_entry.id   1765f596d9f9c99bd38d06e4c3a7b27a
#
_cell.length_a   1.000
_cell.length_b   1.000
_cell.length_c   1.000
_cell.angle_alpha   90.00
_cell.angle_beta   90.00
_cell.angle_gamma   90.00
#
_symmetry.space_group_name_H-M   'P 1'
#
loop_
_entity.id
_entity.type
_entity.pdbx_description
1 polymer ?
#
loop_
_entity_poly.entity_id
_entity_poly.type
_entity_poly.pdbx_seq_one_letter_code
_entity_poly.pdbx_strand_id
1 'polypeptide(L)'
;MLPACQNADAITQAARFGELEKLRDCIESGIPVDHADPAGETPLFHIIGAGSGKAFQLLLENDANVRLRDNQGNTTLHKAVTFGRSDFAERLIERGLKIDATNKVGATALHYAVRSANLSMVNLLIEKGAKIGVRDAKGSTPTEVAQAMSEQEGLSGPMGRTISKKQMDKIISALTKSTTDK
;
A
#
# COMPACT_ATOMS: atom_id res chain seq x y z
N MET A 1 12.53 -25.30 25.30
CA MET A 1 12.22 -24.16 24.41
C MET A 1 10.72 -23.99 24.40
N LEU A 2 10.19 -22.87 24.88
CA LEU A 2 8.77 -22.55 24.70
C LEU A 2 8.57 -22.27 23.21
N PRO A 3 7.56 -22.85 22.55
CA PRO A 3 7.31 -22.57 21.15
C PRO A 3 7.00 -21.08 21.02
N ALA A 4 7.82 -20.35 20.26
CA ALA A 4 7.66 -18.90 20.04
C ALA A 4 6.30 -18.56 19.40
N CYS A 5 5.64 -19.56 18.81
CA CYS A 5 4.37 -19.42 18.11
C CYS A 5 3.34 -20.42 18.62
N GLN A 6 2.52 -20.00 19.61
CA GLN A 6 1.52 -20.87 20.26
C GLN A 6 0.13 -20.84 19.58
N ASN A 7 -0.13 -19.88 18.71
CA ASN A 7 -1.38 -19.74 17.97
C ASN A 7 -1.13 -19.11 16.60
N ALA A 8 -2.13 -19.19 15.72
CA ALA A 8 -2.02 -18.65 14.37
C ALA A 8 -1.84 -17.12 14.34
N ASP A 9 -2.36 -16.40 15.34
CA ASP A 9 -2.22 -14.93 15.40
C ASP A 9 -0.78 -14.48 15.71
N ALA A 10 0.06 -15.38 16.24
CA ALA A 10 1.46 -15.05 16.57
C ALA A 10 2.24 -14.56 15.34
N ILE A 11 1.95 -15.09 14.14
CA ILE A 11 2.63 -14.67 12.91
C ILE A 11 2.24 -13.24 12.49
N THR A 12 0.96 -12.86 12.62
CA THR A 12 0.51 -11.49 12.33
C THR A 12 1.05 -10.48 13.36
N GLN A 13 1.16 -10.88 14.63
CA GLN A 13 1.79 -10.06 15.68
C GLN A 13 3.28 -9.88 15.42
N ALA A 14 4.02 -10.95 15.13
CA ALA A 14 5.43 -10.87 14.79
C ALA A 14 5.67 -9.96 13.57
N ALA A 15 4.82 -10.07 12.57
CA ALA A 15 4.85 -9.21 11.38
C ALA A 15 4.55 -7.74 11.71
N ARG A 16 3.57 -7.46 12.55
CA ARG A 16 3.18 -6.10 12.96
C ARG A 16 4.32 -5.35 13.65
N PHE A 17 5.11 -6.05 14.45
CA PHE A 17 6.25 -5.46 15.18
C PHE A 17 7.58 -5.61 14.42
N GLY A 18 7.58 -6.27 13.26
CA GLY A 18 8.80 -6.49 12.46
C GLY A 18 9.79 -7.45 13.11
N GLU A 19 9.33 -8.35 14.00
CA GLU A 19 10.12 -9.31 14.76
C GLU A 19 10.56 -10.48 13.85
N LEU A 20 11.67 -10.30 13.14
CA LEU A 20 12.13 -11.21 12.09
C LEU A 20 12.31 -12.65 12.57
N GLU A 21 12.99 -12.86 13.70
CA GLU A 21 13.27 -14.21 14.22
C GLU A 21 11.97 -14.91 14.63
N LYS A 22 11.09 -14.21 15.34
CA LYS A 22 9.80 -14.76 15.71
C LYS A 22 8.90 -15.08 14.50
N LEU A 23 8.97 -14.24 13.45
CA LEU A 23 8.28 -14.51 12.19
C LEU A 23 8.81 -15.78 11.55
N ARG A 24 10.14 -15.99 11.55
CA ARG A 24 10.80 -17.21 11.08
C ARG A 24 10.33 -18.43 11.87
N ASP A 25 10.39 -18.35 13.21
CA ASP A 25 9.96 -19.44 14.09
C ASP A 25 8.49 -19.83 13.83
N CYS A 26 7.61 -18.86 13.58
CA CYS A 26 6.21 -19.11 13.27
C CYS A 26 6.05 -19.87 11.93
N ILE A 27 6.79 -19.47 10.91
CA ILE A 27 6.78 -20.14 9.60
C ILE A 27 7.30 -21.57 9.74
N GLU A 28 8.43 -21.77 10.42
CA GLU A 28 9.05 -23.08 10.66
C GLU A 28 8.17 -23.98 11.53
N SER A 29 7.35 -23.41 12.41
CA SER A 29 6.34 -24.13 13.19
C SER A 29 5.11 -24.54 12.38
N GLY A 30 5.05 -24.19 11.08
CA GLY A 30 3.95 -24.56 10.19
C GLY A 30 2.71 -23.64 10.29
N ILE A 31 2.83 -22.46 10.90
CA ILE A 31 1.74 -21.50 10.87
C ILE A 31 1.58 -20.96 9.44
N PRO A 32 0.34 -20.94 8.89
CA PRO A 32 0.10 -20.45 7.54
C PRO A 32 0.63 -19.01 7.37
N VAL A 33 1.48 -18.81 6.37
CA VAL A 33 2.13 -17.52 6.06
C VAL A 33 1.13 -16.39 5.75
N ASP A 34 -0.06 -16.76 5.30
CA ASP A 34 -1.16 -15.86 4.94
C ASP A 34 -2.27 -15.80 6.01
N HIS A 35 -2.01 -16.28 7.22
CA HIS A 35 -3.01 -16.17 8.30
C HIS A 35 -3.38 -14.70 8.53
N ALA A 36 -4.66 -14.37 8.28
CA ALA A 36 -5.15 -13.01 8.41
C ALA A 36 -5.70 -12.72 9.81
N ASP A 37 -5.49 -11.51 10.28
CA ASP A 37 -6.12 -11.01 11.50
C ASP A 37 -7.62 -10.67 11.29
N PRO A 38 -8.36 -10.25 12.33
CA PRO A 38 -9.78 -9.89 12.21
C PRO A 38 -10.06 -8.72 11.24
N ALA A 39 -9.05 -7.91 10.89
CA ALA A 39 -9.17 -6.87 9.85
C ALA A 39 -8.96 -7.42 8.44
N GLY A 40 -8.63 -8.71 8.30
CA GLY A 40 -8.27 -9.33 7.03
C GLY A 40 -6.83 -9.03 6.60
N GLU A 41 -6.03 -8.41 7.47
CA GLU A 41 -4.64 -8.10 7.18
C GLU A 41 -3.75 -9.34 7.43
N THR A 42 -3.05 -9.78 6.37
CA THR A 42 -2.07 -10.87 6.47
C THR A 42 -0.74 -10.37 7.04
N PRO A 43 0.19 -11.27 7.44
CA PRO A 43 1.54 -10.86 7.84
C PRO A 43 2.22 -9.92 6.83
N LEU A 44 1.99 -10.12 5.53
CA LEU A 44 2.54 -9.25 4.49
C LEU A 44 2.03 -7.81 4.59
N PHE A 45 0.74 -7.59 4.91
CA PHE A 45 0.19 -6.24 5.16
C PHE A 45 0.89 -5.57 6.34
N HIS A 46 1.10 -6.29 7.42
CA HIS A 46 1.75 -5.77 8.63
C HIS A 46 3.22 -5.42 8.39
N ILE A 47 3.96 -6.28 7.70
CA ILE A 47 5.38 -6.04 7.37
C ILE A 47 5.55 -4.82 6.47
N ILE A 48 4.66 -4.58 5.52
CA ILE A 48 4.68 -3.36 4.70
C ILE A 48 4.51 -2.12 5.60
N GLY A 49 3.59 -2.15 6.57
CA GLY A 49 3.43 -1.09 7.56
C GLY A 49 4.69 -0.90 8.42
N ALA A 50 5.25 -1.98 8.94
CA ALA A 50 6.47 -1.98 9.76
C ALA A 50 7.72 -1.52 8.97
N GLY A 51 7.76 -1.76 7.65
CA GLY A 51 8.87 -1.35 6.79
C GLY A 51 10.11 -2.26 6.87
N SER A 52 9.94 -3.50 7.31
CA SER A 52 11.05 -4.46 7.42
C SER A 52 11.30 -5.17 6.09
N GLY A 53 12.31 -4.74 5.34
CA GLY A 53 12.68 -5.34 4.06
C GLY A 53 13.09 -6.81 4.17
N LYS A 54 13.77 -7.20 5.27
CA LYS A 54 14.17 -8.59 5.51
C LYS A 54 12.95 -9.49 5.77
N ALA A 55 12.01 -9.03 6.60
CA ALA A 55 10.79 -9.78 6.88
C ALA A 55 9.86 -9.85 5.65
N PHE A 56 9.80 -8.78 4.85
CA PHE A 56 9.10 -8.78 3.56
C PHE A 56 9.68 -9.84 2.62
N GLN A 57 11.00 -9.92 2.52
CA GLN A 57 11.68 -10.93 1.71
C GLN A 57 11.39 -12.35 2.22
N LEU A 58 11.48 -12.57 3.54
CA LEU A 58 11.19 -13.86 4.17
C LEU A 58 9.78 -14.36 3.84
N LEU A 59 8.77 -13.48 3.95
CA LEU A 59 7.39 -13.85 3.59
C LEU A 59 7.25 -14.23 2.12
N LEU A 60 7.91 -13.48 1.22
CA LEU A 60 7.86 -13.78 -0.22
C LEU A 60 8.60 -15.07 -0.59
N GLU A 61 9.66 -15.43 0.12
CA GLU A 61 10.39 -16.70 -0.04
C GLU A 61 9.59 -17.90 0.47
N ASN A 62 8.62 -17.66 1.34
CA ASN A 62 7.68 -18.66 1.84
C ASN A 62 6.30 -18.54 1.18
N ASP A 63 6.25 -18.08 -0.07
CA ASP A 63 5.06 -18.06 -0.93
C ASP A 63 3.88 -17.22 -0.41
N ALA A 64 4.14 -16.17 0.40
CA ALA A 64 3.09 -15.26 0.82
C ALA A 64 2.33 -14.68 -0.38
N ASN A 65 1.00 -14.81 -0.36
CA ASN A 65 0.15 -14.41 -1.46
C ASN A 65 -0.05 -12.88 -1.49
N VAL A 66 0.67 -12.21 -2.40
CA VAL A 66 0.60 -10.76 -2.60
C VAL A 66 -0.77 -10.24 -3.04
N ARG A 67 -1.68 -11.13 -3.52
CA ARG A 67 -2.99 -10.75 -4.09
C ARG A 67 -4.12 -10.73 -3.07
N LEU A 68 -3.87 -11.14 -1.84
CA LEU A 68 -4.89 -11.08 -0.78
C LEU A 68 -5.29 -9.62 -0.51
N ARG A 69 -6.49 -9.48 0.04
CA ARG A 69 -7.09 -8.18 0.35
C ARG A 69 -7.53 -8.15 1.80
N ASP A 70 -7.42 -6.97 2.41
CA ASP A 70 -8.02 -6.75 3.73
C ASP A 70 -9.56 -6.63 3.66
N ASN A 71 -10.21 -6.46 4.80
CA ASN A 71 -11.66 -6.33 4.91
C ASN A 71 -12.21 -5.05 4.25
N GLN A 72 -11.37 -4.07 3.91
CA GLN A 72 -11.72 -2.89 3.13
C GLN A 72 -11.56 -3.12 1.62
N GLY A 73 -11.07 -4.30 1.23
CA GLY A 73 -10.72 -4.63 -0.15
C GLY A 73 -9.40 -4.03 -0.61
N ASN A 74 -8.61 -3.43 0.30
CA ASN A 74 -7.29 -2.92 -0.07
C ASN A 74 -6.36 -4.07 -0.41
N THR A 75 -5.50 -3.85 -1.39
CA THR A 75 -4.38 -4.73 -1.71
C THR A 75 -3.13 -4.32 -0.93
N THR A 76 -2.13 -5.18 -0.93
CA THR A 76 -0.79 -4.86 -0.39
C THR A 76 -0.19 -3.61 -1.04
N LEU A 77 -0.54 -3.28 -2.31
CA LEU A 77 -0.11 -2.04 -2.97
C LEU A 77 -0.75 -0.80 -2.34
N HIS A 78 -2.05 -0.84 -2.00
CA HIS A 78 -2.69 0.25 -1.26
C HIS A 78 -1.98 0.50 0.07
N LYS A 79 -1.61 -0.57 0.78
CA LYS A 79 -0.86 -0.49 2.04
C LYS A 79 0.53 0.12 1.82
N ALA A 80 1.28 -0.33 0.82
CA ALA A 80 2.61 0.21 0.49
C ALA A 80 2.56 1.71 0.18
N VAL A 81 1.56 2.14 -0.59
CA VAL A 81 1.33 3.56 -0.91
C VAL A 81 0.98 4.37 0.34
N THR A 82 0.09 3.86 1.20
CA THR A 82 -0.32 4.54 2.45
C THR A 82 0.88 4.82 3.36
N PHE A 83 1.82 3.87 3.43
CA PHE A 83 3.03 4.00 4.25
C PHE A 83 4.24 4.58 3.49
N GLY A 84 4.08 4.99 2.23
CA GLY A 84 5.14 5.59 1.42
C GLY A 84 6.29 4.63 1.11
N ARG A 85 6.01 3.33 1.04
CA ARG A 85 7.00 2.27 0.80
C ARG A 85 7.15 2.01 -0.71
N SER A 86 7.91 2.85 -1.38
CA SER A 86 8.11 2.74 -2.84
C SER A 86 8.85 1.48 -3.26
N ASP A 87 9.84 1.05 -2.49
CA ASP A 87 10.56 -0.20 -2.69
C ASP A 87 9.64 -1.44 -2.65
N PHE A 88 8.72 -1.49 -1.70
CA PHE A 88 7.73 -2.57 -1.63
C PHE A 88 6.70 -2.46 -2.75
N ALA A 89 6.26 -1.25 -3.09
CA ALA A 89 5.33 -1.02 -4.20
C ALA A 89 5.90 -1.56 -5.53
N GLU A 90 7.15 -1.25 -5.85
CA GLU A 90 7.83 -1.77 -7.04
C GLU A 90 7.87 -3.29 -7.06
N ARG A 91 8.37 -3.90 -5.98
CA ARG A 91 8.48 -5.36 -5.87
C ARG A 91 7.14 -6.08 -5.96
N LEU A 92 6.06 -5.49 -5.45
CA LEU A 92 4.69 -6.02 -5.55
C LEU A 92 4.17 -5.95 -6.99
N ILE A 93 4.42 -4.84 -7.70
CA ILE A 93 4.05 -4.68 -9.11
C ILE A 93 4.82 -5.68 -9.98
N GLU A 94 6.12 -5.84 -9.77
CA GLU A 94 6.96 -6.81 -10.47
C GLU A 94 6.50 -8.25 -10.27
N ARG A 95 5.87 -8.56 -9.14
CA ARG A 95 5.23 -9.86 -8.88
C ARG A 95 3.82 -9.99 -9.47
N GLY A 96 3.42 -9.07 -10.34
CA GLY A 96 2.17 -9.13 -11.10
C GLY A 96 0.93 -8.69 -10.30
N LEU A 97 1.11 -7.87 -9.27
CA LEU A 97 -0.01 -7.25 -8.60
C LEU A 97 -0.68 -6.24 -9.55
N LYS A 98 -2.02 -6.30 -9.67
CA LYS A 98 -2.77 -5.37 -10.54
C LYS A 98 -2.67 -3.95 -9.98
N ILE A 99 -1.96 -3.07 -10.72
CA ILE A 99 -1.70 -1.69 -10.30
C ILE A 99 -3.00 -0.87 -10.15
N ASP A 100 -3.99 -1.14 -11.02
CA ASP A 100 -5.30 -0.46 -11.02
C ASP A 100 -6.36 -1.21 -10.20
N ALA A 101 -5.97 -2.13 -9.33
CA ALA A 101 -6.92 -2.78 -8.45
C ALA A 101 -7.62 -1.75 -7.57
N THR A 102 -8.97 -1.84 -7.49
CA THR A 102 -9.78 -0.97 -6.64
C THR A 102 -10.15 -1.67 -5.34
N ASN A 103 -10.25 -0.91 -4.26
CA ASN A 103 -10.81 -1.37 -2.99
C ASN A 103 -12.35 -1.25 -2.97
N LYS A 104 -12.99 -1.47 -1.82
CA LYS A 104 -14.46 -1.41 -1.68
C LYS A 104 -15.06 -0.02 -1.92
N VAL A 105 -14.26 1.05 -1.84
CA VAL A 105 -14.70 2.41 -2.20
C VAL A 105 -14.23 2.83 -3.60
N GLY A 106 -13.89 1.88 -4.46
CA GLY A 106 -13.49 2.13 -5.84
C GLY A 106 -12.12 2.81 -6.00
N ALA A 107 -11.42 3.11 -4.91
CA ALA A 107 -10.16 3.81 -4.96
C ALA A 107 -9.01 2.86 -5.36
N THR A 108 -8.11 3.32 -6.24
CA THR A 108 -6.86 2.65 -6.60
C THR A 108 -5.70 3.14 -5.72
N ALA A 109 -4.56 2.46 -5.80
CA ALA A 109 -3.32 2.91 -5.18
C ALA A 109 -2.95 4.35 -5.58
N LEU A 110 -3.22 4.76 -6.84
CA LEU A 110 -2.96 6.13 -7.30
C LEU A 110 -3.84 7.17 -6.59
N HIS A 111 -5.11 6.87 -6.29
CA HIS A 111 -5.95 7.75 -5.46
C HIS A 111 -5.34 7.95 -4.05
N TYR A 112 -4.80 6.87 -3.47
CA TYR A 112 -4.13 6.94 -2.15
C TYR A 112 -2.85 7.77 -2.21
N ALA A 113 -2.03 7.62 -3.25
CA ALA A 113 -0.82 8.40 -3.45
C ALA A 113 -1.12 9.91 -3.55
N VAL A 114 -2.18 10.27 -4.28
CA VAL A 114 -2.66 11.66 -4.38
C VAL A 114 -3.14 12.18 -3.03
N ARG A 115 -4.00 11.43 -2.32
CA ARG A 115 -4.50 11.83 -0.99
C ARG A 115 -3.40 11.98 0.06
N SER A 116 -2.31 11.21 -0.08
CA SER A 116 -1.12 11.35 0.77
C SER A 116 -0.20 12.48 0.32
N ALA A 117 -0.53 13.18 -0.77
CA ALA A 117 0.31 14.19 -1.42
C ALA A 117 1.76 13.70 -1.68
N ASN A 118 1.92 12.42 -1.98
CA ASN A 118 3.21 11.80 -2.22
C ASN A 118 3.55 11.81 -3.72
N LEU A 119 4.19 12.88 -4.18
CA LEU A 119 4.55 13.06 -5.59
C LEU A 119 5.47 11.93 -6.11
N SER A 120 6.42 11.47 -5.31
CA SER A 120 7.33 10.39 -5.72
C SER A 120 6.55 9.09 -5.99
N MET A 121 5.58 8.77 -5.12
CA MET A 121 4.72 7.60 -5.30
C MET A 121 3.77 7.76 -6.49
N VAL A 122 3.23 8.97 -6.71
CA VAL A 122 2.41 9.28 -7.91
C VAL A 122 3.22 9.02 -9.18
N ASN A 123 4.43 9.56 -9.26
CA ASN A 123 5.33 9.36 -10.42
C ASN A 123 5.64 7.87 -10.62
N LEU A 124 6.02 7.16 -9.56
CA LEU A 124 6.29 5.72 -9.63
C LEU A 124 5.10 4.95 -10.21
N LEU A 125 3.90 5.18 -9.69
CA LEU A 125 2.70 4.47 -10.18
C LEU A 125 2.39 4.79 -11.64
N ILE A 126 2.56 6.04 -12.07
CA ILE A 126 2.39 6.45 -13.48
C ILE A 126 3.42 5.75 -14.37
N GLU A 127 4.70 5.76 -13.97
CA GLU A 127 5.80 5.10 -14.69
C GLU A 127 5.56 3.58 -14.83
N LYS A 128 4.99 2.96 -13.80
CA LYS A 128 4.62 1.54 -13.82
C LYS A 128 3.27 1.28 -14.53
N GLY A 129 2.65 2.29 -15.16
CA GLY A 129 1.47 2.16 -16.02
C GLY A 129 0.11 2.27 -15.32
N ALA A 130 0.04 2.89 -14.15
CA ALA A 130 -1.24 3.14 -13.49
C ALA A 130 -2.16 4.03 -14.34
N LYS A 131 -3.44 3.65 -14.44
CA LYS A 131 -4.46 4.42 -15.16
C LYS A 131 -4.93 5.60 -14.33
N ILE A 132 -4.77 6.81 -14.87
CA ILE A 132 -5.19 8.06 -14.24
C ILE A 132 -6.69 8.34 -14.33
N GLY A 133 -7.40 7.65 -15.24
CA GLY A 133 -8.84 7.84 -15.48
C GLY A 133 -9.77 6.94 -14.68
N VAL A 134 -9.26 6.10 -13.77
CA VAL A 134 -10.12 5.26 -12.92
C VAL A 134 -10.87 6.13 -11.95
N ARG A 135 -12.20 5.91 -11.83
CA ARG A 135 -13.06 6.66 -10.90
C ARG A 135 -13.32 5.86 -9.62
N ASP A 136 -13.23 6.54 -8.50
CA ASP A 136 -13.61 5.98 -7.18
C ASP A 136 -15.16 5.96 -7.02
N ALA A 137 -15.67 5.49 -5.89
CA ALA A 137 -17.10 5.41 -5.61
C ALA A 137 -17.80 6.78 -5.53
N LYS A 138 -17.05 7.88 -5.43
CA LYS A 138 -17.58 9.25 -5.52
C LYS A 138 -17.60 9.77 -6.96
N GLY A 139 -17.16 8.95 -7.92
CA GLY A 139 -17.03 9.31 -9.33
C GLY A 139 -15.77 10.12 -9.65
N SER A 140 -14.85 10.29 -8.70
CA SER A 140 -13.67 11.14 -8.87
C SER A 140 -12.47 10.36 -9.39
N THR A 141 -11.76 10.89 -10.36
CA THR A 141 -10.44 10.43 -10.80
C THR A 141 -9.34 10.92 -9.84
N PRO A 142 -8.14 10.32 -9.84
CA PRO A 142 -7.00 10.85 -9.09
C PRO A 142 -6.71 12.33 -9.36
N THR A 143 -6.87 12.80 -10.60
CA THR A 143 -6.68 14.21 -10.95
C THR A 143 -7.74 15.11 -10.33
N GLU A 144 -9.02 14.74 -10.41
CA GLU A 144 -10.12 15.48 -9.80
C GLU A 144 -9.97 15.53 -8.26
N VAL A 145 -9.49 14.44 -7.64
CA VAL A 145 -9.14 14.43 -6.20
C VAL A 145 -8.02 15.43 -5.90
N ALA A 146 -6.96 15.47 -6.72
CA ALA A 146 -5.85 16.41 -6.53
C ALA A 146 -6.31 17.86 -6.66
N GLN A 147 -7.18 18.17 -7.65
CA GLN A 147 -7.76 19.50 -7.85
C GLN A 147 -8.60 19.94 -6.64
N ALA A 148 -9.52 19.10 -6.20
CA ALA A 148 -10.34 19.38 -5.02
C ALA A 148 -9.50 19.62 -3.75
N MET A 149 -8.39 18.89 -3.60
CA MET A 149 -7.44 19.10 -2.48
C MET A 149 -6.64 20.39 -2.62
N SER A 150 -6.32 20.84 -3.85
CA SER A 150 -5.57 22.08 -4.04
C SER A 150 -6.39 23.34 -3.71
N GLU A 151 -7.73 23.24 -3.76
CA GLU A 151 -8.67 24.31 -3.45
C GLU A 151 -8.95 24.45 -1.93
N GLN A 152 -8.59 23.44 -1.13
CA GLN A 152 -8.79 23.45 0.31
C GLN A 152 -7.54 23.96 1.03
N GLU A 153 -7.68 25.03 1.83
CA GLU A 153 -6.62 25.52 2.68
C GLU A 153 -6.46 24.66 3.95
N GLY A 154 -5.21 24.44 4.36
CA GLY A 154 -4.92 23.80 5.66
C GLY A 154 -5.19 22.30 5.74
N LEU A 155 -5.25 21.57 4.61
CA LEU A 155 -5.38 20.12 4.62
C LEU A 155 -4.23 19.46 5.37
N SER A 156 -4.61 18.55 6.26
CA SER A 156 -3.67 17.66 6.94
C SER A 156 -3.59 16.35 6.19
N GLY A 157 -2.39 16.02 5.72
CA GLY A 157 -2.08 14.70 5.17
C GLY A 157 -1.88 13.66 6.27
N PRO A 158 -1.58 12.41 5.89
CA PRO A 158 -1.20 11.35 6.83
C PRO A 158 -0.07 11.84 7.75
N MET A 159 -0.12 11.44 9.02
CA MET A 159 0.82 11.86 10.08
C MET A 159 0.81 13.37 10.40
N GLY A 160 -0.31 14.08 10.15
CA GLY A 160 -0.48 15.48 10.54
C GLY A 160 0.34 16.49 9.72
N ARG A 161 0.90 16.10 8.58
CA ARG A 161 1.63 17.02 7.70
C ARG A 161 0.65 17.92 6.96
N THR A 162 0.89 19.23 6.99
CA THR A 162 0.13 20.19 6.17
C THR A 162 0.45 19.99 4.70
N ILE A 163 -0.57 19.79 3.89
CA ILE A 163 -0.44 19.66 2.42
C ILE A 163 -0.55 21.07 1.83
N SER A 164 0.49 21.52 1.12
CA SER A 164 0.49 22.82 0.47
C SER A 164 -0.13 22.77 -0.92
N LYS A 165 -0.77 23.86 -1.35
CA LYS A 165 -1.26 24.02 -2.72
C LYS A 165 -0.17 23.74 -3.76
N LYS A 166 1.05 24.26 -3.56
CA LYS A 166 2.20 24.03 -4.45
C LYS A 166 2.54 22.53 -4.62
N GLN A 167 2.34 21.73 -3.58
CA GLN A 167 2.55 20.29 -3.64
C GLN A 167 1.48 19.60 -4.49
N MET A 168 0.22 20.01 -4.33
CA MET A 168 -0.88 19.51 -5.15
C MET A 168 -0.76 19.94 -6.61
N ASP A 169 -0.34 21.16 -6.90
CA ASP A 169 -0.11 21.64 -8.27
C ASP A 169 0.95 20.81 -9.01
N LYS A 170 2.01 20.38 -8.30
CA LYS A 170 3.01 19.45 -8.87
C LYS A 170 2.40 18.08 -9.19
N ILE A 171 1.53 17.55 -8.32
CA ILE A 171 0.84 16.28 -8.54
C ILE A 171 -0.12 16.40 -9.72
N ILE A 172 -0.91 17.47 -9.80
CA ILE A 172 -1.80 17.74 -10.94
C ILE A 172 -1.00 17.78 -12.24
N SER A 173 0.14 18.50 -12.23
CA SER A 173 1.01 18.56 -13.41
C SER A 173 1.56 17.19 -13.82
N ALA A 174 1.94 16.33 -12.88
CA ALA A 174 2.42 14.97 -13.17
C ALA A 174 1.31 14.11 -13.79
N LEU A 175 0.07 14.21 -13.26
CA LEU A 175 -1.08 13.46 -13.76
C LEU A 175 -1.51 13.93 -15.15
N THR A 176 -1.48 15.25 -15.42
CA THR A 176 -1.92 15.81 -16.72
C THR A 176 -0.92 15.57 -17.85
N LYS A 177 0.39 15.61 -17.57
CA LYS A 177 1.43 15.30 -18.57
C LYS A 177 1.32 13.87 -19.10
N SER A 178 0.98 12.92 -18.24
CA SER A 178 0.84 11.51 -18.66
C SER A 178 -0.37 11.26 -19.59
N THR A 179 -1.28 12.23 -19.77
CA THR A 179 -2.40 12.16 -20.72
C THR A 179 -2.03 12.58 -22.14
N THR A 180 -0.98 13.39 -22.30
CA THR A 180 -0.58 13.96 -23.59
C THR A 180 0.41 13.08 -24.37
N ASP A 181 1.04 12.10 -23.70
CA ASP A 181 2.06 11.23 -24.28
C ASP A 181 1.55 9.85 -24.73
N LYS A 182 0.23 9.69 -24.89
CA LYS A 182 -0.46 8.51 -25.45
C LYS A 182 -1.34 8.96 -26.61
#